data_9c9b923db3ccbe6a03ffb0a8dd99344d
#
_entry.id   9c9b923db3ccbe6a03ffb0a8dd99344d
#
_cell.length_a   1.000
_cell.length_b   1.000
_cell.length_c   1.000
_cell.angle_alpha   90.00
_cell.angle_beta   90.00
_cell.angle_gamma   90.00
#
_symmetry.space_group_name_H-M   'P 1'
#
loop_
_entity.id
_entity.type
_entity.pdbx_description
1 polymer ?
#
loop_
_entity_poly.entity_id
_entity_poly.type
_entity_poly.pdbx_seq_one_letter_code
_entity_poly.pdbx_strand_id
1 'polypeptide(L)'
;CLLTVQISTKPNRSHLITGKTGIILPCLGRTERDESGGREQFVTVENSMGVVHKSIGSRTPASNNLRSEASIVSGIAMAIEDKIGISGIKWEELAADYDMIRESIEKVIPGFESYNERCRQNGGFYLPNPPRDSRIFPTKTGSANFISHDLASISRKEGEFIMMTIRSHDQYNTTVYTDNDRYRGIYSGRRVVLMNKSDMEENNWEEFDE
;
A
#
# COMPACT_ATOMS: atom_id res chain seq x y z
N CYS A 1 17.73 6.24 16.41
CA CYS A 1 16.35 6.46 16.80
C CYS A 1 16.12 6.00 18.25
N LEU A 2 15.36 6.76 19.06
CA LEU A 2 15.04 6.39 20.42
C LEU A 2 13.82 5.47 20.49
N LEU A 3 12.83 5.73 19.66
CA LEU A 3 11.59 4.98 19.60
C LEU A 3 11.26 4.62 18.17
N THR A 4 10.83 3.39 17.95
CA THR A 4 10.16 2.94 16.72
C THR A 4 8.80 2.38 17.08
N VAL A 5 7.78 2.78 16.36
CA VAL A 5 6.44 2.20 16.45
C VAL A 5 6.10 1.63 15.07
N GLN A 6 5.81 0.35 15.04
CA GLN A 6 5.47 -0.35 13.80
C GLN A 6 4.01 -0.84 13.88
N ILE A 7 3.20 -0.36 12.95
CA ILE A 7 1.81 -0.78 12.80
C ILE A 7 1.77 -1.74 11.62
N SER A 8 1.36 -2.98 11.85
CA SER A 8 1.47 -4.00 10.82
C SER A 8 0.49 -5.15 11.04
N THR A 9 0.03 -5.74 9.96
CA THR A 9 -0.77 -6.97 9.98
C THR A 9 0.10 -8.23 10.08
N LYS A 10 1.37 -8.14 9.66
CA LYS A 10 2.30 -9.27 9.63
C LYS A 10 3.71 -8.79 9.92
N PRO A 11 4.45 -9.43 10.84
CA PRO A 11 5.86 -9.14 11.04
C PRO A 11 6.67 -9.37 9.76
N ASN A 12 7.66 -8.55 9.56
CA ASN A 12 8.63 -8.69 8.50
C ASN A 12 10.04 -8.31 9.01
N ARG A 13 11.03 -8.37 8.14
CA ARG A 13 12.42 -8.13 8.52
C ARG A 13 12.67 -6.75 9.17
N SER A 14 11.90 -5.73 8.82
CA SER A 14 12.06 -4.39 9.40
C SER A 14 11.71 -4.34 10.88
N HIS A 15 10.89 -5.27 11.38
CA HIS A 15 10.53 -5.36 12.79
C HIS A 15 11.70 -5.80 13.70
N LEU A 16 12.74 -6.36 13.10
CA LEU A 16 13.97 -6.77 13.82
C LEU A 16 14.95 -5.60 14.01
N ILE A 17 14.74 -4.49 13.30
CA ILE A 17 15.61 -3.31 13.35
C ILE A 17 14.84 -2.19 14.05
N THR A 18 15.03 -2.08 15.35
CA THR A 18 14.31 -1.12 16.19
C THR A 18 15.21 0.00 16.70
N GLY A 19 14.60 1.06 17.19
CA GLY A 19 15.26 2.03 18.02
C GLY A 19 15.62 1.44 19.41
N LYS A 20 16.02 2.29 20.33
CA LYS A 20 16.30 1.89 21.72
C LYS A 20 15.07 1.22 22.39
N THR A 21 13.86 1.70 22.01
CA THR A 21 12.58 1.09 22.36
C THR A 21 11.84 0.78 21.06
N GLY A 22 11.35 -0.46 20.92
CA GLY A 22 10.53 -0.89 19.81
C GLY A 22 9.13 -1.27 20.29
N ILE A 23 8.09 -0.75 19.62
CA ILE A 23 6.68 -1.12 19.86
C ILE A 23 6.12 -1.66 18.56
N ILE A 24 5.47 -2.81 18.64
CA ILE A 24 4.73 -3.40 17.49
C ILE A 24 3.24 -3.39 17.87
N LEU A 25 2.44 -2.71 17.07
CA LEU A 25 1.00 -2.62 17.21
C LEU A 25 0.35 -3.41 16.07
N PRO A 26 -0.21 -4.59 16.36
CA PRO A 26 -0.92 -5.34 15.33
C PRO A 26 -2.22 -4.61 14.95
N CYS A 27 -2.50 -4.53 13.65
CA CYS A 27 -3.70 -3.88 13.14
C CYS A 27 -4.59 -4.85 12.35
N LEU A 28 -5.83 -4.44 12.11
CA LEU A 28 -6.76 -5.15 11.26
C LEU A 28 -6.21 -5.30 9.85
N GLY A 29 -6.37 -6.47 9.26
CA GLY A 29 -6.10 -6.71 7.86
C GLY A 29 -7.21 -6.11 6.98
N ARG A 30 -6.87 -5.81 5.72
CA ARG A 30 -7.80 -5.19 4.76
C ARG A 30 -9.09 -5.98 4.55
N THR A 31 -9.06 -7.30 4.75
CA THR A 31 -10.22 -8.18 4.56
C THR A 31 -11.04 -8.38 5.83
N GLU A 32 -10.55 -7.91 6.97
CA GLU A 32 -11.23 -8.01 8.25
C GLU A 32 -12.20 -6.84 8.45
N ARG A 33 -13.29 -7.12 9.17
CA ARG A 33 -14.26 -6.07 9.52
C ARG A 33 -13.65 -5.08 10.49
N ASP A 34 -13.92 -3.81 10.25
CA ASP A 34 -13.68 -2.74 11.22
C ASP A 34 -15.02 -2.31 11.79
N GLU A 35 -15.21 -2.54 13.08
CA GLU A 35 -16.42 -2.16 13.82
C GLU A 35 -16.12 -1.08 14.87
N SER A 36 -15.14 -0.24 14.61
CA SER A 36 -14.78 0.88 15.46
C SER A 36 -16.01 1.80 15.68
N GLY A 37 -16.18 2.25 16.92
CA GLY A 37 -17.36 3.06 17.30
C GLY A 37 -18.68 2.30 17.35
N GLY A 38 -18.65 0.97 17.33
CA GLY A 38 -19.83 0.12 17.42
C GLY A 38 -20.64 0.00 16.14
N ARG A 39 -20.06 0.38 15.02
CA ARG A 39 -20.67 0.26 13.68
C ARG A 39 -19.64 -0.18 12.64
N GLU A 40 -20.09 -0.78 11.57
CA GLU A 40 -19.23 -1.17 10.45
C GLU A 40 -18.63 0.07 9.79
N GLN A 41 -17.31 0.10 9.75
CA GLN A 41 -16.51 1.15 9.13
C GLN A 41 -15.94 0.66 7.79
N PHE A 42 -15.56 1.59 6.94
CA PHE A 42 -14.79 1.30 5.74
C PHE A 42 -13.80 2.42 5.43
N VAL A 43 -12.75 2.07 4.76
CA VAL A 43 -11.82 3.02 4.16
C VAL A 43 -12.10 3.14 2.67
N THR A 44 -11.57 4.18 2.05
CA THR A 44 -11.59 4.32 0.60
C THR A 44 -10.22 4.02 0.04
N VAL A 45 -10.20 3.55 -1.19
CA VAL A 45 -8.99 3.30 -1.96
C VAL A 45 -9.12 3.94 -3.33
N GLU A 46 -8.01 4.44 -3.85
CA GLU A 46 -7.88 4.89 -5.22
C GLU A 46 -7.20 3.79 -6.03
N ASN A 47 -7.76 3.42 -7.16
CA ASN A 47 -7.12 2.50 -8.07
C ASN A 47 -6.24 3.23 -9.11
N SER A 48 -5.51 2.47 -9.94
CA SER A 48 -4.61 3.03 -10.95
C SER A 48 -5.29 3.86 -12.04
N MET A 49 -6.63 3.83 -12.10
CA MET A 49 -7.41 4.64 -13.04
C MET A 49 -7.89 5.96 -12.43
N GLY A 50 -7.53 6.25 -11.17
CA GLY A 50 -7.99 7.44 -10.46
C GLY A 50 -9.44 7.33 -9.97
N VAL A 51 -9.93 6.11 -9.77
CA VAL A 51 -11.27 5.87 -9.19
C VAL A 51 -11.15 5.67 -7.70
N VAL A 52 -11.84 6.49 -6.95
CA VAL A 52 -11.98 6.35 -5.50
C VAL A 52 -13.25 5.55 -5.20
N HIS A 53 -13.10 4.47 -4.47
CA HIS A 53 -14.22 3.61 -4.11
C HIS A 53 -14.07 3.03 -2.70
N LYS A 54 -15.16 2.55 -2.16
CA LYS A 54 -15.23 1.90 -0.85
C LYS A 54 -14.40 0.62 -0.82
N SER A 55 -13.62 0.44 0.25
CA SER A 55 -12.94 -0.81 0.60
C SER A 55 -13.37 -1.23 2.00
N ILE A 56 -14.06 -2.37 2.07
CA ILE A 56 -14.64 -2.89 3.30
C ILE A 56 -14.26 -4.36 3.47
N GLY A 57 -13.85 -4.72 4.67
CA GLY A 57 -13.60 -6.11 5.03
C GLY A 57 -14.88 -6.84 5.39
N SER A 58 -14.90 -8.14 5.16
CA SER A 58 -16.05 -9.02 5.47
C SER A 58 -15.72 -10.15 6.43
N ARG A 59 -14.44 -10.35 6.73
CA ARG A 59 -13.97 -11.42 7.62
C ARG A 59 -14.00 -10.99 9.06
N THR A 60 -14.26 -11.93 9.94
CA THR A 60 -14.08 -11.74 11.38
C THR A 60 -12.61 -11.49 11.66
N PRO A 61 -12.26 -10.47 12.45
CA PRO A 61 -10.89 -10.23 12.88
C PRO A 61 -10.25 -11.43 13.54
N ALA A 62 -8.95 -11.63 13.32
CA ALA A 62 -8.19 -12.71 13.96
C ALA A 62 -8.17 -12.60 15.50
N SER A 63 -8.38 -11.39 16.02
CA SER A 63 -8.48 -11.12 17.45
C SER A 63 -9.32 -9.86 17.71
N ASN A 64 -10.10 -9.89 18.78
CA ASN A 64 -10.87 -8.74 19.26
C ASN A 64 -9.98 -7.58 19.77
N ASN A 65 -8.69 -7.83 19.97
CA ASN A 65 -7.73 -6.82 20.39
C ASN A 65 -7.13 -6.04 19.21
N LEU A 66 -7.34 -6.47 17.98
CA LEU A 66 -6.90 -5.73 16.80
C LEU A 66 -7.66 -4.41 16.69
N ARG A 67 -6.96 -3.40 16.22
CA ARG A 67 -7.51 -2.08 15.95
C ARG A 67 -7.21 -1.70 14.50
N SER A 68 -8.04 -0.86 13.93
CA SER A 68 -7.74 -0.28 12.62
C SER A 68 -6.57 0.69 12.71
N GLU A 69 -5.91 0.94 11.59
CA GLU A 69 -4.84 1.93 11.50
C GLU A 69 -5.34 3.32 11.92
N ALA A 70 -6.57 3.70 11.53
CA ALA A 70 -7.19 4.96 11.93
C ALA A 70 -7.35 5.07 13.46
N SER A 71 -7.86 4.02 14.10
CA SER A 71 -8.00 3.98 15.57
C SER A 71 -6.65 4.02 16.29
N ILE A 72 -5.63 3.33 15.76
CA ILE A 72 -4.28 3.33 16.34
C ILE A 72 -3.67 4.73 16.24
N VAL A 73 -3.72 5.37 15.08
CA VAL A 73 -3.17 6.73 14.88
C VAL A 73 -3.89 7.74 15.74
N SER A 74 -5.22 7.67 15.82
CA SER A 74 -6.01 8.53 16.72
C SER A 74 -5.64 8.34 18.19
N GLY A 75 -5.45 7.09 18.63
CA GLY A 75 -5.01 6.79 19.99
C GLY A 75 -3.61 7.35 20.31
N ILE A 76 -2.69 7.28 19.38
CA ILE A 76 -1.36 7.89 19.51
C ILE A 76 -1.47 9.41 19.60
N ALA A 77 -2.29 10.03 18.75
CA ALA A 77 -2.51 11.47 18.76
C ALA A 77 -3.11 11.96 20.08
N MET A 78 -4.14 11.28 20.60
CA MET A 78 -4.73 11.59 21.91
C MET A 78 -3.72 11.51 23.04
N ALA A 79 -2.89 10.46 23.05
CA ALA A 79 -1.86 10.29 24.06
C ALA A 79 -0.76 11.37 24.02
N ILE A 80 -0.48 11.92 22.84
CA ILE A 80 0.44 13.04 22.68
C ILE A 80 -0.21 14.33 23.14
N GLU A 81 -1.44 14.63 22.70
CA GLU A 81 -2.18 15.84 23.07
C GLU A 81 -2.36 15.97 24.58
N ASP A 82 -2.68 14.86 25.26
CA ASP A 82 -2.79 14.80 26.72
C ASP A 82 -1.48 15.21 27.42
N LYS A 83 -0.33 14.86 26.83
CA LYS A 83 0.99 15.17 27.38
C LYS A 83 1.44 16.61 27.14
N ILE A 84 1.12 17.17 25.98
CA ILE A 84 1.59 18.50 25.59
C ILE A 84 0.55 19.60 25.84
N GLY A 85 -0.65 19.23 26.29
CA GLY A 85 -1.73 20.16 26.60
C GLY A 85 -2.31 20.89 25.37
N ILE A 86 -2.15 20.33 24.18
CA ILE A 86 -2.77 20.84 22.96
C ILE A 86 -4.00 19.97 22.67
N SER A 87 -5.14 20.59 22.51
CA SER A 87 -6.36 19.91 22.06
C SER A 87 -7.00 20.76 20.98
N GLY A 88 -7.60 20.14 19.98
CA GLY A 88 -8.25 20.85 18.89
C GLY A 88 -8.92 19.92 17.89
N ILE A 89 -8.48 18.67 17.86
CA ILE A 89 -9.05 17.65 16.98
C ILE A 89 -9.75 16.61 17.82
N LYS A 90 -10.96 16.26 17.43
CA LYS A 90 -11.78 15.26 18.12
C LYS A 90 -11.42 13.85 17.64
N TRP A 91 -10.21 13.39 17.96
CA TRP A 91 -9.65 12.13 17.49
C TRP A 91 -10.53 10.92 17.79
N GLU A 92 -11.15 10.87 18.97
CA GLU A 92 -12.03 9.78 19.37
C GLU A 92 -13.29 9.73 18.48
N GLU A 93 -13.91 10.89 18.22
CA GLU A 93 -15.08 10.97 17.33
C GLU A 93 -14.71 10.57 15.89
N LEU A 94 -13.56 11.03 15.40
CA LEU A 94 -13.06 10.67 14.06
C LEU A 94 -12.76 9.16 13.94
N ALA A 95 -12.20 8.54 14.98
CA ALA A 95 -11.95 7.10 15.00
C ALA A 95 -13.24 6.27 15.12
N ALA A 96 -14.26 6.82 15.79
CA ALA A 96 -15.55 6.16 15.92
C ALA A 96 -16.42 6.30 14.66
N ASP A 97 -16.15 7.30 13.82
CA ASP A 97 -16.92 7.58 12.61
C ASP A 97 -16.06 8.09 11.46
N TYR A 98 -15.71 7.21 10.53
CA TYR A 98 -14.89 7.59 9.36
C TYR A 98 -15.60 8.51 8.37
N ASP A 99 -16.91 8.65 8.46
CA ASP A 99 -17.62 9.66 7.67
C ASP A 99 -17.17 11.06 8.05
N MET A 100 -16.91 11.32 9.33
CA MET A 100 -16.38 12.60 9.81
C MET A 100 -14.96 12.89 9.26
N ILE A 101 -14.14 11.83 9.08
CA ILE A 101 -12.82 11.97 8.44
C ILE A 101 -13.03 12.39 6.98
N ARG A 102 -13.91 11.71 6.24
CA ARG A 102 -14.22 12.04 4.84
C ARG A 102 -14.81 13.42 4.67
N GLU A 103 -15.69 13.86 5.57
CA GLU A 103 -16.21 15.24 5.61
C GLU A 103 -15.09 16.27 5.82
N SER A 104 -14.11 15.94 6.64
CA SER A 104 -12.93 16.81 6.85
C SER A 104 -12.06 16.89 5.60
N ILE A 105 -11.89 15.79 4.88
CA ILE A 105 -11.17 15.73 3.60
C ILE A 105 -11.92 16.54 2.55
N GLU A 106 -13.25 16.39 2.44
CA GLU A 106 -14.10 17.12 1.52
C GLU A 106 -13.94 18.63 1.66
N LYS A 107 -13.82 19.12 2.90
CA LYS A 107 -13.70 20.57 3.18
C LYS A 107 -12.38 21.18 2.74
N VAL A 108 -11.33 20.38 2.58
CA VAL A 108 -9.96 20.88 2.36
C VAL A 108 -9.30 20.41 1.06
N ILE A 109 -9.81 19.36 0.44
CA ILE A 109 -9.22 18.77 -0.77
C ILE A 109 -10.19 18.89 -1.94
N PRO A 110 -9.87 19.71 -2.97
CA PRO A 110 -10.68 19.81 -4.18
C PRO A 110 -10.83 18.44 -4.87
N GLY A 111 -12.01 18.17 -5.43
CA GLY A 111 -12.33 16.92 -6.10
C GLY A 111 -12.96 15.86 -5.21
N PHE A 112 -13.08 16.14 -3.90
CA PHE A 112 -13.72 15.27 -2.93
C PHE A 112 -15.10 15.78 -2.45
N GLU A 113 -15.73 16.66 -3.21
CA GLU A 113 -17.08 17.16 -2.91
C GLU A 113 -18.06 15.98 -2.83
N SER A 114 -18.97 16.01 -1.84
CA SER A 114 -19.93 14.93 -1.53
C SER A 114 -19.24 13.56 -1.35
N TYR A 115 -18.11 13.55 -0.66
CA TYR A 115 -17.24 12.37 -0.58
C TYR A 115 -17.96 11.13 -0.04
N ASN A 116 -18.68 11.28 1.07
CA ASN A 116 -19.39 10.18 1.71
C ASN A 116 -20.48 9.57 0.82
N GLU A 117 -21.13 10.37 0.02
CA GLU A 117 -22.15 9.92 -0.93
C GLU A 117 -21.51 9.22 -2.13
N ARG A 118 -20.56 9.89 -2.76
CA ARG A 118 -19.92 9.41 -4.00
C ARG A 118 -19.15 8.13 -3.82
N CYS A 119 -18.41 7.96 -2.73
CA CYS A 119 -17.66 6.74 -2.48
C CYS A 119 -18.52 5.51 -2.19
N ARG A 120 -19.82 5.72 -1.87
CA ARG A 120 -20.80 4.65 -1.66
C ARG A 120 -21.54 4.24 -2.93
N GLN A 121 -21.44 5.03 -3.98
CA GLN A 121 -22.01 4.67 -5.28
C GLN A 121 -21.31 3.43 -5.85
N ASN A 122 -22.05 2.64 -6.62
CA ASN A 122 -21.47 1.48 -7.28
C ASN A 122 -20.39 1.94 -8.27
N GLY A 123 -19.18 1.42 -8.09
CA GLY A 123 -18.00 1.81 -8.88
C GLY A 123 -17.26 3.06 -8.37
N GLY A 124 -17.80 3.76 -7.35
CA GLY A 124 -17.15 4.95 -6.79
C GLY A 124 -17.18 6.17 -7.70
N PHE A 125 -16.14 6.98 -7.66
CA PHE A 125 -16.03 8.20 -8.46
C PHE A 125 -14.61 8.45 -8.95
N TYR A 126 -14.49 9.16 -10.07
CA TYR A 126 -13.19 9.58 -10.58
C TYR A 126 -12.69 10.86 -9.92
N LEU A 127 -11.42 10.87 -9.56
CA LEU A 127 -10.74 12.13 -9.22
C LEU A 127 -10.55 12.97 -10.50
N PRO A 128 -10.60 14.31 -10.39
CA PRO A 128 -10.34 15.18 -11.52
C PRO A 128 -8.97 14.92 -12.14
N ASN A 129 -8.92 14.76 -13.44
CA ASN A 129 -7.69 14.63 -14.20
C ASN A 129 -7.80 15.44 -15.50
N PRO A 130 -7.35 16.69 -15.52
CA PRO A 130 -7.53 17.58 -16.67
C PRO A 130 -7.04 17.01 -18.00
N PRO A 131 -5.89 16.32 -18.09
CA PRO A 131 -5.47 15.66 -19.33
C PRO A 131 -6.45 14.60 -19.84
N ARG A 132 -6.98 13.77 -18.95
CA ARG A 132 -7.95 12.72 -19.28
C ARG A 132 -9.32 13.34 -19.61
N ASP A 133 -9.80 14.24 -18.77
CA ASP A 133 -11.19 14.69 -18.79
C ASP A 133 -11.45 15.76 -19.86
N SER A 134 -10.47 16.62 -20.10
CA SER A 134 -10.63 17.82 -20.94
C SER A 134 -9.47 18.07 -21.92
N ARG A 135 -8.49 17.16 -22.00
CA ARG A 135 -7.30 17.35 -22.83
C ARG A 135 -6.52 18.63 -22.47
N ILE A 136 -6.61 19.06 -21.22
CA ILE A 136 -5.87 20.22 -20.70
C ILE A 136 -4.57 19.73 -20.08
N PHE A 137 -3.46 20.22 -20.59
CA PHE A 137 -2.13 19.85 -20.13
C PHE A 137 -1.51 21.05 -19.40
N PRO A 138 -1.30 20.97 -18.06
CA PRO A 138 -0.73 22.06 -17.27
C PRO A 138 0.80 22.12 -17.44
N THR A 139 1.26 22.20 -18.66
CA THR A 139 2.66 22.36 -19.04
C THR A 139 2.92 23.76 -19.56
N LYS A 140 4.19 24.17 -19.67
CA LYS A 140 4.55 25.48 -20.24
C LYS A 140 4.05 25.68 -21.67
N THR A 141 3.89 24.59 -22.43
CA THR A 141 3.44 24.61 -23.82
C THR A 141 1.90 24.49 -23.96
N GLY A 142 1.21 24.14 -22.89
CA GLY A 142 -0.22 23.79 -22.93
C GLY A 142 -0.52 22.48 -23.66
N SER A 143 0.50 21.69 -23.97
CA SER A 143 0.39 20.43 -24.71
C SER A 143 1.15 19.31 -24.00
N ALA A 144 0.82 18.08 -24.32
CA ALA A 144 1.62 16.93 -23.88
C ALA A 144 3.02 17.01 -24.50
N ASN A 145 4.05 16.87 -23.67
CA ASN A 145 5.43 16.88 -24.14
C ASN A 145 5.94 15.45 -24.21
N PHE A 146 6.26 14.99 -25.40
CA PHE A 146 6.92 13.71 -25.61
C PHE A 146 8.41 13.85 -25.36
N ILE A 147 8.95 12.98 -24.55
CA ILE A 147 10.38 12.91 -24.27
C ILE A 147 10.91 11.67 -24.99
N SER A 148 11.87 11.86 -25.87
CA SER A 148 12.64 10.77 -26.46
C SER A 148 13.89 10.51 -25.63
N HIS A 149 14.21 9.27 -25.42
CA HIS A 149 15.43 8.82 -24.78
C HIS A 149 16.19 7.91 -25.73
N ASP A 150 17.50 8.00 -25.71
CA ASP A 150 18.33 7.03 -26.38
C ASP A 150 18.13 5.64 -25.74
N LEU A 151 18.16 4.61 -26.57
CA LEU A 151 18.16 3.26 -26.08
C LEU A 151 19.46 3.01 -25.30
N ALA A 152 19.33 2.55 -24.07
CA ALA A 152 20.49 2.14 -23.31
C ALA A 152 21.24 1.02 -24.03
N SER A 153 22.51 1.27 -24.31
CA SER A 153 23.40 0.23 -24.84
C SER A 153 23.77 -0.70 -23.70
N ILE A 154 23.22 -1.90 -23.72
CA ILE A 154 23.58 -2.94 -22.77
C ILE A 154 24.68 -3.76 -23.42
N SER A 155 25.93 -3.55 -23.00
CA SER A 155 27.07 -4.38 -23.37
C SER A 155 27.28 -5.43 -22.29
N ARG A 156 27.55 -6.67 -22.69
CA ARG A 156 27.94 -7.76 -21.79
C ARG A 156 29.26 -8.34 -22.25
N LYS A 157 30.05 -8.77 -21.30
CA LYS A 157 31.26 -9.55 -21.55
C LYS A 157 30.90 -11.03 -21.69
N GLU A 158 31.86 -11.80 -22.16
CA GLU A 158 31.74 -13.27 -22.16
C GLU A 158 31.50 -13.77 -20.74
N GLY A 159 30.53 -14.65 -20.56
CA GLY A 159 30.13 -15.19 -19.25
C GLY A 159 29.23 -14.28 -18.41
N GLU A 160 28.90 -13.08 -18.88
CA GLU A 160 27.95 -12.21 -18.19
C GLU A 160 26.51 -12.41 -18.71
N PHE A 161 25.54 -12.41 -17.81
CA PHE A 161 24.12 -12.48 -18.10
C PHE A 161 23.43 -11.15 -17.73
N ILE A 162 22.39 -10.81 -18.49
CA ILE A 162 21.54 -9.67 -18.17
C ILE A 162 20.38 -10.16 -17.30
N MET A 163 20.37 -9.73 -16.06
CA MET A 163 19.30 -10.06 -15.14
C MET A 163 18.18 -9.00 -15.19
N MET A 164 16.96 -9.45 -15.40
CA MET A 164 15.77 -8.61 -15.27
C MET A 164 15.01 -9.01 -14.01
N THR A 165 14.75 -8.05 -13.15
CA THR A 165 13.88 -8.29 -11.99
C THR A 165 12.42 -8.31 -12.41
N ILE A 166 11.65 -9.27 -11.91
CA ILE A 166 10.23 -9.39 -12.17
C ILE A 166 9.46 -9.36 -10.85
N ARG A 167 8.24 -8.82 -10.90
CA ARG A 167 7.34 -8.86 -9.77
C ARG A 167 6.74 -10.25 -9.63
N SER A 168 6.81 -10.81 -8.43
CA SER A 168 6.19 -12.09 -8.11
C SER A 168 4.77 -11.92 -7.60
N HIS A 169 3.97 -12.99 -7.66
CA HIS A 169 2.64 -13.04 -7.03
C HIS A 169 2.76 -13.16 -5.51
N ASP A 170 1.65 -12.83 -4.83
CA ASP A 170 1.57 -12.83 -3.37
C ASP A 170 2.65 -11.97 -2.69
N GLN A 171 3.11 -10.94 -3.41
CA GLN A 171 3.97 -9.88 -2.90
C GLN A 171 3.34 -8.52 -3.20
N TYR A 172 3.17 -7.72 -2.17
CA TYR A 172 2.62 -6.36 -2.26
C TYR A 172 3.64 -5.39 -1.65
N ASN A 173 4.22 -4.55 -2.50
CA ASN A 173 5.36 -3.70 -2.14
C ASN A 173 6.49 -4.54 -1.51
N THR A 174 6.79 -4.32 -0.24
CA THR A 174 7.83 -5.02 0.52
C THR A 174 7.34 -6.24 1.28
N THR A 175 6.03 -6.50 1.29
CA THR A 175 5.44 -7.61 2.04
C THR A 175 5.28 -8.84 1.15
N VAL A 176 5.94 -9.93 1.54
CA VAL A 176 5.83 -11.26 0.93
C VAL A 176 4.89 -12.09 1.80
N TYR A 177 3.77 -12.54 1.24
CA TYR A 177 2.75 -13.29 1.99
C TYR A 177 3.00 -14.80 2.00
N THR A 178 3.71 -15.32 1.01
CA THR A 178 4.09 -16.73 0.92
C THR A 178 5.41 -16.88 0.17
N ASP A 179 6.14 -17.95 0.44
CA ASP A 179 7.35 -18.31 -0.28
C ASP A 179 7.07 -18.98 -1.63
N ASN A 180 5.82 -19.19 -1.95
CA ASN A 180 5.41 -19.79 -3.22
C ASN A 180 4.95 -18.72 -4.22
N ASP A 181 5.35 -18.88 -5.48
CA ASP A 181 4.72 -18.22 -6.63
C ASP A 181 4.16 -19.31 -7.56
N ARG A 182 2.95 -19.74 -7.27
CA ARG A 182 2.26 -20.82 -7.99
C ARG A 182 2.06 -20.53 -9.48
N TYR A 183 2.02 -19.26 -9.87
CA TYR A 183 1.83 -18.87 -11.28
C TYR A 183 3.12 -19.04 -12.11
N ARG A 184 4.27 -19.09 -11.42
CA ARG A 184 5.58 -19.31 -12.04
C ARG A 184 6.19 -20.65 -11.68
N GLY A 185 5.48 -21.52 -10.96
CA GLY A 185 5.99 -22.82 -10.56
C GLY A 185 7.07 -22.75 -9.49
N ILE A 186 7.13 -21.67 -8.71
CA ILE A 186 8.14 -21.48 -7.66
C ILE A 186 7.53 -21.92 -6.33
N TYR A 187 8.21 -22.80 -5.62
CA TYR A 187 7.80 -23.36 -4.33
C TYR A 187 8.93 -23.26 -3.32
N SER A 188 8.56 -22.95 -2.08
CA SER A 188 9.45 -22.92 -0.91
C SER A 188 10.61 -21.93 -0.98
N GLY A 189 10.55 -20.94 -1.86
CA GLY A 189 11.59 -19.91 -1.94
C GLY A 189 11.24 -18.78 -2.92
N ARG A 190 11.90 -17.64 -2.73
CA ARG A 190 11.72 -16.44 -3.57
C ARG A 190 13.02 -15.99 -4.24
N ARG A 191 14.14 -16.58 -3.87
CA ARG A 191 15.44 -16.31 -4.46
C ARG A 191 15.69 -17.29 -5.59
N VAL A 192 15.01 -17.06 -6.70
CA VAL A 192 15.11 -17.92 -7.89
C VAL A 192 15.45 -17.09 -9.10
N VAL A 193 16.23 -17.64 -9.99
CA VAL A 193 16.53 -17.10 -11.31
C VAL A 193 15.86 -18.02 -12.34
N LEU A 194 15.02 -17.43 -13.20
CA LEU A 194 14.48 -18.15 -14.35
C LEU A 194 15.47 -17.97 -15.49
N MET A 195 16.02 -19.05 -16.00
CA MET A 195 17.07 -19.05 -17.00
C MET A 195 16.68 -19.89 -18.21
N ASN A 196 17.24 -19.55 -19.36
CA ASN A 196 17.05 -20.35 -20.56
C ASN A 196 17.81 -21.68 -20.41
N LYS A 197 17.15 -22.76 -20.80
CA LYS A 197 17.72 -24.12 -20.68
C LYS A 197 19.05 -24.29 -21.42
N SER A 198 19.22 -23.71 -22.61
CA SER A 198 20.47 -23.78 -23.35
C SER A 198 21.63 -23.08 -22.61
N ASP A 199 21.34 -21.93 -21.95
CA ASP A 199 22.37 -21.24 -21.17
C ASP A 199 22.79 -22.06 -19.95
N MET A 200 21.84 -22.79 -19.34
CA MET A 200 22.14 -23.71 -18.22
C MET A 200 23.01 -24.90 -18.70
N GLU A 201 22.64 -25.53 -19.82
CA GLU A 201 23.39 -26.66 -20.39
C GLU A 201 24.82 -26.27 -20.78
N GLU A 202 25.02 -25.10 -21.40
CA GLU A 202 26.34 -24.58 -21.79
C GLU A 202 27.23 -24.31 -20.56
N ASN A 203 26.65 -23.96 -19.42
CA ASN A 203 27.39 -23.68 -18.19
C ASN A 203 27.43 -24.89 -17.21
N ASN A 204 26.84 -26.01 -17.56
CA ASN A 204 26.71 -27.21 -16.73
C ASN A 204 25.97 -26.91 -15.41
N TRP A 205 24.91 -26.07 -15.46
CA TRP A 205 24.04 -25.79 -14.32
C TRP A 205 22.79 -26.67 -14.37
N GLU A 206 22.34 -27.09 -13.22
CA GLU A 206 21.15 -27.93 -13.07
C GLU A 206 20.00 -27.13 -12.41
N GLU A 207 18.77 -27.63 -12.55
CA GLU A 207 17.63 -27.06 -11.82
C GLU A 207 17.87 -27.22 -10.31
N PHE A 208 17.62 -26.12 -9.58
CA PHE A 208 17.80 -26.01 -8.13
C PHE A 208 19.25 -25.91 -7.63
N ASP A 209 20.22 -25.67 -8.49
CA ASP A 209 21.55 -25.23 -8.06
C ASP A 209 21.47 -23.91 -7.27
N GLU A 210 22.30 -23.77 -6.20
CA GLU A 210 22.37 -22.59 -5.34
C GLU A 210 23.61 -21.73 -5.60
#